data_162157b9c2c4c1442071ebe8438af234
#
_entry.id   162157b9c2c4c1442071ebe8438af234
#
_cell.length_a   1.000
_cell.length_b   1.000
_cell.length_c   1.000
_cell.angle_alpha   90.00
_cell.angle_beta   90.00
_cell.angle_gamma   90.00
#
_symmetry.space_group_name_H-M   'P 1'
#
loop_
_entity.id
_entity.type
_entity.pdbx_description
1 polymer ?
#
loop_
_entity_poly.entity_id
_entity_poly.type
_entity_poly.pdbx_seq_one_letter_code
_entity_poly.pdbx_strand_id
1 'polypeptide(L)'
;MAIPPGFEPAGFTPGFLDHGGPYFLGGAVEGVRVVGLLICPHHINYQDAAHGGVISTFADVALSHAVYDAERPRLAPSTVTLTVNYLATAKLGDWLEARVRIDRLGGRTA
;
A
#
# COMPACT_ATOMS: atom_id res chain seq x y z
N MET A 1 -9.89 -5.22 15.14
CA MET A 1 -8.44 -5.37 15.02
C MET A 1 -7.74 -4.06 15.25
N ALA A 2 -6.73 -4.09 16.06
CA ALA A 2 -5.97 -2.89 16.34
C ALA A 2 -4.95 -2.63 15.25
N ILE A 3 -4.66 -1.36 15.03
CA ILE A 3 -3.61 -0.97 14.11
C ILE A 3 -2.27 -1.32 14.75
N PRO A 4 -1.36 -1.97 14.04
CA PRO A 4 -0.06 -2.32 14.61
C PRO A 4 0.71 -1.08 15.03
N PRO A 5 1.56 -1.20 16.05
CA PRO A 5 2.40 -0.07 16.47
C PRO A 5 3.27 0.42 15.32
N GLY A 6 3.51 1.71 15.30
CA GLY A 6 4.36 2.30 14.27
C GLY A 6 3.63 2.74 13.02
N PHE A 7 2.34 2.46 12.92
CA PHE A 7 1.54 2.92 11.79
C PHE A 7 0.67 4.09 12.19
N GLU A 8 0.54 5.05 11.28
CA GLU A 8 -0.33 6.20 11.50
C GLU A 8 -1.10 6.47 10.22
N PRO A 9 -2.21 7.20 10.31
CA PRO A 9 -3.01 7.50 9.11
C PRO A 9 -2.14 8.12 8.04
N ALA A 10 -2.33 7.67 6.79
CA ALA A 10 -1.47 8.10 5.70
C ALA A 10 -1.68 9.55 5.30
N GLY A 11 -2.90 10.05 5.45
CA GLY A 11 -3.16 11.44 5.08
C GLY A 11 -3.03 11.71 3.60
N PHE A 12 -3.39 10.74 2.76
CA PHE A 12 -3.31 10.93 1.33
C PHE A 12 -4.28 12.01 0.86
N THR A 13 -3.98 12.58 -0.30
CA THR A 13 -4.83 13.61 -0.88
C THR A 13 -6.26 13.12 -1.03
N PRO A 14 -7.26 13.92 -0.63
CA PRO A 14 -8.66 13.50 -0.72
C PRO A 14 -9.08 13.14 -2.14
N GLY A 15 -10.05 12.26 -2.23
CA GLY A 15 -10.56 11.79 -3.51
C GLY A 15 -10.91 10.33 -3.42
N PHE A 16 -10.55 9.56 -4.42
CA PHE A 16 -10.87 8.15 -4.45
C PHE A 16 -10.35 7.42 -3.21
N LEU A 17 -9.19 7.79 -2.72
CA LEU A 17 -8.59 7.11 -1.58
C LEU A 17 -9.35 7.33 -0.28
N ASP A 18 -10.18 8.37 -0.20
CA ASP A 18 -11.04 8.55 0.97
C ASP A 18 -12.05 7.41 1.07
N HIS A 19 -12.38 6.82 -0.06
CA HIS A 19 -13.37 5.74 -0.10
C HIS A 19 -12.72 4.37 -0.02
N GLY A 20 -11.52 4.24 -0.54
CA GLY A 20 -10.83 2.95 -0.57
C GLY A 20 -10.10 2.60 0.71
N GLY A 21 -9.76 3.60 1.54
CA GLY A 21 -9.03 3.37 2.78
C GLY A 21 -9.87 2.80 3.87
N PRO A 22 -9.36 2.82 5.10
CA PRO A 22 -8.29 3.70 5.58
C PRO A 22 -6.89 3.14 5.33
N TYR A 23 -6.02 4.00 4.82
CA TYR A 23 -4.63 3.64 4.58
C TYR A 23 -3.73 4.22 5.67
N PHE A 24 -2.66 3.50 5.97
CA PHE A 24 -1.73 3.87 7.01
C PHE A 24 -0.32 3.78 6.49
N LEU A 25 0.59 4.53 7.10
CA LEU A 25 2.01 4.47 6.77
C LEU A 25 2.78 4.03 7.99
N GLY A 26 3.66 3.07 7.79
CA GLY A 26 4.52 2.57 8.84
C GLY A 26 5.96 3.01 8.63
N GLY A 27 6.86 2.38 9.35
CA GLY A 27 8.28 2.67 9.23
C GLY A 27 8.84 2.24 7.89
N ALA A 28 10.01 2.76 7.57
CA ALA A 28 10.65 2.45 6.31
C ALA A 28 11.37 1.12 6.35
N VAL A 29 11.28 0.39 5.24
CA VAL A 29 12.06 -0.81 5.03
C VAL A 29 12.89 -0.51 3.79
N GLU A 30 14.19 -0.46 3.96
CA GLU A 30 15.10 -0.10 2.86
C GLU A 30 14.74 1.25 2.23
N GLY A 31 14.39 2.20 3.08
CA GLY A 31 14.12 3.56 2.62
C GLY A 31 12.71 3.82 2.09
N VAL A 32 11.87 2.80 2.07
CA VAL A 32 10.51 2.91 1.56
C VAL A 32 9.54 2.57 2.67
N ARG A 33 8.60 3.45 2.95
CA ARG A 33 7.65 3.21 4.03
C ARG A 33 6.64 2.14 3.65
N VAL A 34 6.25 1.37 4.64
CA VAL A 34 5.26 0.30 4.45
C VAL A 34 3.87 0.93 4.48
N VAL A 35 3.02 0.53 3.55
CA VAL A 35 1.64 1.00 3.51
C VAL A 35 0.77 -0.08 4.10
N GLY A 36 -0.15 0.31 4.97
CA GLY A 36 -1.09 -0.61 5.61
C GLY A 36 -2.52 -0.30 5.23
N LEU A 37 -3.35 -1.31 5.28
CA LEU A 37 -4.78 -1.18 5.01
C LEU A 37 -5.54 -2.04 6.00
N LEU A 38 -6.49 -1.44 6.69
CA LEU A 38 -7.39 -2.17 7.57
C LEU A 38 -8.64 -2.52 6.77
N ILE A 39 -8.99 -3.79 6.74
CA ILE A 39 -10.17 -4.23 6.00
C ILE A 39 -11.43 -3.91 6.80
N CYS A 40 -12.22 -3.02 6.26
CA CYS A 40 -13.44 -2.50 6.90
C CYS A 40 -14.68 -2.99 6.15
N PRO A 41 -15.88 -2.77 6.70
CA PRO A 41 -17.09 -3.27 6.05
C PRO A 41 -17.27 -2.85 4.60
N HIS A 42 -16.81 -1.67 4.22
CA HIS A 42 -17.00 -1.20 2.85
C HIS A 42 -16.06 -1.86 1.85
N HIS A 43 -15.15 -2.71 2.32
CA HIS A 43 -14.23 -3.44 1.43
C HIS A 43 -14.75 -4.83 1.05
N ILE A 44 -15.78 -5.30 1.74
CA ILE A 44 -16.18 -6.70 1.71
C ILE A 44 -17.17 -6.99 0.59
N ASN A 45 -16.98 -8.11 -0.09
CA ASN A 45 -17.91 -8.57 -1.11
C ASN A 45 -18.94 -9.48 -0.45
N TYR A 46 -19.79 -10.09 -1.28
CA TYR A 46 -20.86 -10.93 -0.75
C TYR A 46 -20.37 -12.24 -0.14
N GLN A 47 -19.10 -12.55 -0.28
CA GLN A 47 -18.53 -13.76 0.30
C GLN A 47 -17.71 -13.44 1.56
N ASP A 48 -17.92 -12.28 2.14
CA ASP A 48 -17.24 -11.85 3.35
C ASP A 48 -15.72 -11.74 3.18
N ALA A 49 -15.29 -11.43 1.99
CA ALA A 49 -13.87 -11.26 1.70
C ALA A 49 -13.67 -9.92 1.00
N ALA A 50 -12.50 -9.35 1.17
CA ALA A 50 -12.19 -8.08 0.50
C ALA A 50 -12.28 -8.29 -1.01
N HIS A 51 -12.90 -7.32 -1.69
CA HIS A 51 -12.97 -7.34 -3.13
C HIS A 51 -11.59 -7.35 -3.76
N GLY A 52 -11.47 -8.05 -4.88
CA GLY A 52 -10.22 -8.02 -5.64
C GLY A 52 -9.81 -6.61 -6.03
N GLY A 53 -10.81 -5.75 -6.31
CA GLY A 53 -10.53 -4.35 -6.60
C GLY A 53 -9.88 -3.61 -5.45
N VAL A 54 -10.24 -3.99 -4.22
CA VAL A 54 -9.62 -3.39 -3.03
C VAL A 54 -8.13 -3.75 -2.99
N ILE A 55 -7.81 -5.00 -3.23
CA ILE A 55 -6.43 -5.48 -3.20
C ILE A 55 -5.62 -4.83 -4.34
N SER A 56 -6.21 -4.74 -5.52
CA SER A 56 -5.55 -4.10 -6.66
C SER A 56 -5.27 -2.62 -6.39
N THR A 57 -6.25 -1.92 -5.80
CA THR A 57 -6.08 -0.52 -5.45
C THR A 57 -5.00 -0.36 -4.39
N PHE A 58 -5.02 -1.23 -3.39
CA PHE A 58 -4.02 -1.19 -2.34
C PHE A 58 -2.61 -1.38 -2.93
N ALA A 59 -2.45 -2.34 -3.83
CA ALA A 59 -1.17 -2.57 -4.48
C ALA A 59 -0.73 -1.34 -5.28
N ASP A 60 -1.66 -0.74 -6.00
CA ASP A 60 -1.36 0.46 -6.79
C ASP A 60 -0.96 1.62 -5.90
N VAL A 61 -1.68 1.83 -4.81
CA VAL A 61 -1.36 2.89 -3.86
C VAL A 61 0.03 2.69 -3.27
N ALA A 62 0.33 1.47 -2.86
CA ALA A 62 1.62 1.17 -2.25
C ALA A 62 2.75 1.37 -3.24
N LEU A 63 2.55 0.94 -4.48
CA LEU A 63 3.56 1.08 -5.51
C LEU A 63 3.83 2.55 -5.83
N SER A 64 2.77 3.33 -6.01
CA SER A 64 2.91 4.75 -6.31
C SER A 64 3.58 5.49 -5.16
N HIS A 65 3.22 5.17 -3.93
CA HIS A 65 3.81 5.82 -2.77
C HIS A 65 5.28 5.46 -2.63
N ALA A 66 5.65 4.23 -2.96
CA ALA A 66 7.03 3.80 -2.89
C ALA A 66 7.90 4.59 -3.86
N VAL A 67 7.39 4.81 -5.06
CA VAL A 67 8.12 5.60 -6.05
C VAL A 67 8.29 7.02 -5.55
N TYR A 68 7.22 7.60 -4.99
CA TYR A 68 7.29 8.94 -4.44
C TYR A 68 8.33 9.02 -3.32
N ASP A 69 8.33 8.02 -2.43
CA ASP A 69 9.27 8.00 -1.31
C ASP A 69 10.72 7.86 -1.77
N ALA A 70 10.95 7.09 -2.81
CA ALA A 70 12.29 6.73 -3.22
C ALA A 70 12.99 7.75 -4.10
N GLU A 71 12.22 8.61 -4.77
CA GLU A 71 12.83 9.55 -5.68
C GLU A 71 13.50 10.69 -4.94
N ARG A 72 14.81 10.75 -5.01
CA ARG A 72 15.60 11.80 -4.38
C ARG A 72 16.88 12.00 -5.16
N PRO A 73 16.98 12.87 -6.14
CA PRO A 73 15.92 13.71 -6.71
C PRO A 73 14.96 12.93 -7.57
N ARG A 74 13.93 13.61 -8.08
CA ARG A 74 12.92 12.92 -8.85
C ARG A 74 13.48 12.33 -10.11
N LEU A 75 13.42 11.03 -10.21
CA LEU A 75 13.86 10.31 -11.39
C LEU A 75 12.78 9.31 -11.75
N ALA A 76 12.72 8.99 -13.03
CA ALA A 76 11.74 8.00 -13.46
C ALA A 76 12.13 6.61 -12.93
N PRO A 77 11.19 5.90 -12.34
CA PRO A 77 11.51 4.57 -11.85
C PRO A 77 11.60 3.60 -13.01
N SER A 78 12.42 2.58 -12.86
CA SER A 78 12.49 1.57 -13.88
C SER A 78 11.91 0.25 -13.43
N THR A 79 12.24 -0.25 -12.29
CA THR A 79 11.78 -1.55 -11.86
C THR A 79 11.37 -1.51 -10.41
N VAL A 80 10.19 -2.07 -10.11
CA VAL A 80 9.68 -2.14 -8.75
C VAL A 80 9.19 -3.55 -8.50
N THR A 81 9.52 -4.07 -7.35
CA THR A 81 8.99 -5.36 -6.91
C THR A 81 8.07 -5.09 -5.74
N LEU A 82 6.85 -5.58 -5.84
CA LEU A 82 5.85 -5.41 -4.82
C LEU A 82 5.60 -6.73 -4.11
N THR A 83 5.66 -6.70 -2.80
CA THR A 83 5.29 -7.86 -1.99
C THR A 83 4.13 -7.47 -1.09
N VAL A 84 3.06 -8.24 -1.16
CA VAL A 84 1.90 -8.03 -0.30
C VAL A 84 1.81 -9.23 0.64
N ASN A 85 1.88 -8.96 1.94
CA ASN A 85 1.85 -10.02 2.94
C ASN A 85 0.48 -10.15 3.55
N TYR A 86 -0.15 -11.30 3.32
CA TYR A 86 -1.34 -11.70 4.04
C TYR A 86 -1.41 -13.20 3.93
N LEU A 87 -1.97 -13.85 4.92
CA LEU A 87 -1.88 -15.30 5.03
C LEU A 87 -3.04 -16.06 4.45
N ALA A 88 -4.11 -15.41 4.17
CA ALA A 88 -5.32 -16.06 3.69
C ALA A 88 -6.17 -15.01 2.99
N THR A 89 -7.37 -15.38 2.62
CA THR A 89 -8.33 -14.44 2.08
C THR A 89 -8.48 -13.29 3.06
N ALA A 90 -8.41 -12.07 2.56
CA ALA A 90 -8.55 -10.89 3.41
C ALA A 90 -10.00 -10.75 3.84
N LYS A 91 -10.22 -10.68 5.13
CA LYS A 91 -11.56 -10.62 5.71
C LYS A 91 -11.71 -9.39 6.58
N LEU A 92 -12.95 -9.12 6.96
CA LEU A 92 -13.23 -7.98 7.81
C LEU A 92 -12.35 -8.01 9.05
N GLY A 93 -11.72 -6.90 9.34
CA GLY A 93 -10.84 -6.79 10.49
C GLY A 93 -9.39 -7.15 10.22
N ASP A 94 -9.11 -7.74 9.08
CA ASP A 94 -7.73 -8.11 8.76
C ASP A 94 -6.89 -6.88 8.48
N TRP A 95 -5.62 -7.01 8.79
CA TRP A 95 -4.63 -5.95 8.52
C TRP A 95 -3.71 -6.41 7.41
N LEU A 96 -3.59 -5.60 6.36
CA LEU A 96 -2.71 -5.90 5.24
C LEU A 96 -1.56 -4.92 5.20
N GLU A 97 -0.39 -5.40 4.85
CA GLU A 97 0.79 -4.57 4.66
C GLU A 97 1.37 -4.79 3.29
N ALA A 98 1.74 -3.71 2.64
CA ALA A 98 2.43 -3.79 1.37
C ALA A 98 3.84 -3.25 1.54
N ARG A 99 4.82 -4.06 1.18
CA ARG A 99 6.22 -3.68 1.22
C ARG A 99 6.72 -3.67 -0.19
N VAL A 100 7.24 -2.54 -0.61
CA VAL A 100 7.69 -2.38 -1.98
C VAL A 100 9.19 -2.28 -2.00
N ARG A 101 9.81 -3.09 -2.85
CA ARG A 101 11.25 -3.00 -3.05
C ARG A 101 11.49 -2.46 -4.43
N ILE A 102 12.31 -1.42 -4.50
CA ILE A 102 12.64 -0.80 -5.76
C ILE A 102 14.00 -1.31 -6.18
N ASP A 103 14.03 -2.04 -7.28
CA ASP A 103 15.27 -2.60 -7.75
C ASP A 103 16.13 -1.54 -8.40
N ARG A 104 15.54 -0.56 -9.06
CA ARG A 104 16.33 0.45 -9.72
C ARG A 104 15.49 1.68 -10.07
N LEU A 105 16.09 2.84 -9.84
CA LEU A 105 15.53 4.08 -10.31
C LEU A 105 16.46 4.57 -11.38
N GLY A 106 15.95 4.75 -12.58
CA GLY A 106 16.79 5.14 -13.66
C GLY A 106 16.49 6.51 -14.12
N GLY A 107 17.51 7.27 -14.35
CA GLY A 107 17.35 8.55 -14.93
C GLY A 107 17.00 8.39 -16.36
N ARG A 108 17.48 7.36 -17.10
CA ARG A 108 17.24 7.37 -18.39
C ARG A 108 17.10 6.09 -18.88
N THR A 109 16.88 5.29 -18.36
CA THR A 109 16.79 4.19 -18.89
C THR A 109 15.84 4.06 -19.49
N ALA A 110 15.58 4.30 -19.83
CA ALA A 110 14.69 4.23 -20.58
C ALA A 110 14.36 3.60 -20.88
#